data_99cb9f9e6286927a1826b3c756cd38cb
#
_entry.id   99cb9f9e6286927a1826b3c756cd38cb
#
_cell.length_a   1.000
_cell.length_b   1.000
_cell.length_c   1.000
_cell.angle_alpha   90.00
_cell.angle_beta   90.00
_cell.angle_gamma   90.00
#
_symmetry.space_group_name_H-M   'P 1'
#
loop_
_entity.id
_entity.type
_entity.pdbx_description
1 polymer ?
#
loop_
_entity_poly.entity_id
_entity_poly.type
_entity_poly.pdbx_seq_one_letter_code
_entity_poly.pdbx_strand_id
1 'polypeptide(L)'
;MYCESSNRWYPIDSVGVVDQSIAHPREIFKSSILSNATSMILIHNHPSGNLEPSKWDTILTDRMLKLGELIGIPVVDHIIVGGENKEYFSFKEKGILEFEHNSFEIDYRKLDAERFAVAENEIDHVVTPRRRRSR
;
A
#
# COMPACT_ATOMS: atom_id res chain seq x y z
N MET A 1 0.90 0.61 14.84
CA MET A 1 1.49 1.32 13.69
C MET A 1 1.85 2.72 14.13
N TYR A 2 2.91 3.29 13.58
CA TYR A 2 3.35 4.64 13.92
C TYR A 2 3.55 5.46 12.66
N CYS A 3 3.19 6.73 12.69
CA CYS A 3 3.51 7.70 11.66
C CYS A 3 4.29 8.87 12.24
N GLU A 4 5.18 9.45 11.44
CA GLU A 4 5.94 10.64 11.80
C GLU A 4 5.26 11.89 11.24
N SER A 5 5.06 12.88 12.10
CA SER A 5 4.65 14.22 11.72
C SER A 5 5.41 15.24 12.55
N SER A 6 5.99 16.24 11.90
CA SER A 6 6.72 17.32 12.59
C SER A 6 7.77 16.83 13.61
N ASN A 7 8.61 15.86 13.24
CA ASN A 7 9.60 15.21 14.10
C ASN A 7 9.03 14.47 15.33
N ARG A 8 7.78 14.08 15.32
CA ARG A 8 7.15 13.30 16.38
C ARG A 8 6.46 12.07 15.83
N TRP A 9 6.63 10.94 16.51
CA TRP A 9 5.97 9.68 16.19
C TRP A 9 4.63 9.57 16.90
N TYR A 10 3.58 9.27 16.17
CA TYR A 10 2.23 9.07 16.69
C TYR A 10 1.81 7.62 16.44
N PRO A 11 1.24 6.94 17.45
CA PRO A 11 0.64 5.65 17.23
C PRO A 11 -0.64 5.82 16.40
N ILE A 12 -0.79 4.95 15.41
CA ILE A 12 -2.04 4.80 14.68
C ILE A 12 -2.62 3.46 15.10
N ASP A 13 -3.63 3.49 15.93
CA ASP A 13 -4.37 2.31 16.28
C ASP A 13 -5.30 1.94 15.12
N SER A 14 -4.93 0.90 14.38
CA SER A 14 -5.92 0.27 13.52
C SER A 14 -6.88 -0.49 14.42
N VAL A 15 -8.04 0.07 14.68
CA VAL A 15 -9.14 -0.63 15.33
C VAL A 15 -9.67 -1.67 14.35
N GLY A 16 -9.05 -2.82 14.33
CA GLY A 16 -9.45 -4.01 13.57
C GLY A 16 -9.91 -5.09 14.52
N VAL A 17 -11.05 -5.65 14.22
CA VAL A 17 -11.68 -6.78 14.90
C VAL A 17 -10.71 -7.95 15.07
N VAL A 18 -10.77 -8.56 16.26
CA VAL A 18 -9.94 -9.63 16.82
C VAL A 18 -10.09 -10.96 16.08
N ASP A 19 -9.99 -11.01 14.79
CA ASP A 19 -9.76 -12.29 14.09
C ASP A 19 -9.26 -12.02 12.69
N GLN A 20 -7.96 -12.27 12.47
CA GLN A 20 -7.30 -12.08 11.17
C GLN A 20 -7.50 -10.67 10.57
N SER A 21 -7.26 -9.65 11.35
CA SER A 21 -7.31 -8.28 10.83
C SER A 21 -6.12 -8.01 9.92
N ILE A 22 -6.29 -8.33 8.66
CA ILE A 22 -5.47 -7.74 7.62
C ILE A 22 -5.81 -6.25 7.66
N ALA A 23 -4.94 -5.45 8.26
CA ALA A 23 -5.10 -4.01 8.24
C ALA A 23 -5.17 -3.55 6.78
N HIS A 24 -6.30 -3.04 6.37
CA HIS A 24 -6.47 -2.64 4.98
C HIS A 24 -5.64 -1.37 4.71
N PRO A 25 -4.81 -1.31 3.67
CA PRO A 25 -3.98 -0.14 3.39
C PRO A 25 -4.72 1.19 3.44
N ARG A 26 -5.97 1.22 2.98
CA ARG A 26 -6.84 2.40 3.02
C ARG A 26 -7.04 2.95 4.44
N GLU A 27 -7.23 2.09 5.43
CA GLU A 27 -7.44 2.53 6.82
C GLU A 27 -6.14 3.09 7.42
N ILE A 28 -5.02 2.49 7.06
CA ILE A 28 -3.70 2.94 7.49
C ILE A 28 -3.39 4.32 6.92
N PHE A 29 -3.55 4.50 5.60
CA PHE A 29 -3.27 5.78 4.95
C PHE A 29 -4.26 6.86 5.35
N LYS A 30 -5.52 6.53 5.61
CA LYS A 30 -6.51 7.48 6.11
C LYS A 30 -6.02 8.18 7.38
N SER A 31 -5.58 7.42 8.36
CA SER A 31 -5.06 7.96 9.61
C SER A 31 -3.75 8.74 9.41
N SER A 32 -2.85 8.24 8.57
CA SER A 32 -1.58 8.89 8.25
C SER A 32 -1.79 10.25 7.56
N ILE A 33 -2.71 10.32 6.60
CA ILE A 33 -3.06 11.55 5.89
C ILE A 33 -3.68 12.57 6.86
N LEU A 34 -4.62 12.15 7.69
CA LEU A 34 -5.27 13.03 8.68
C LEU A 34 -4.29 13.57 9.72
N SER A 35 -3.22 12.83 10.00
CA SER A 35 -2.15 13.23 10.93
C SER A 35 -1.05 14.05 10.26
N ASN A 36 -1.17 14.40 8.98
CA ASN A 36 -0.10 15.03 8.19
C ASN A 36 1.24 14.30 8.34
N ALA A 37 1.21 12.97 8.28
CA ALA A 37 2.41 12.17 8.42
C ALA A 37 3.38 12.40 7.26
N THR A 38 4.66 12.51 7.56
CA THR A 38 5.74 12.62 6.58
C THR A 38 6.32 11.26 6.19
N SER A 39 6.18 10.28 7.07
CA SER A 39 6.58 8.89 6.88
C SER A 39 5.84 7.98 7.85
N MET A 40 5.96 6.65 7.66
CA MET A 40 5.36 5.68 8.58
C MET A 40 6.26 4.48 8.83
N ILE A 41 6.07 3.85 9.99
CA ILE A 41 6.59 2.53 10.32
C ILE A 41 5.42 1.60 10.59
N LEU A 42 5.42 0.44 9.96
CA LEU A 42 4.46 -0.62 10.24
C LEU A 42 4.98 -1.47 11.39
N ILE A 43 4.16 -1.72 12.38
CA ILE A 43 4.51 -2.61 13.50
C ILE A 43 3.31 -3.51 13.76
N HIS A 44 3.54 -4.81 13.80
CA HIS A 44 2.52 -5.74 14.23
C HIS A 44 3.10 -6.88 15.08
N ASN A 45 2.23 -7.54 15.82
CA ASN A 45 2.60 -8.59 16.75
C ASN A 45 2.24 -9.97 16.20
N HIS A 46 3.19 -10.92 16.30
CA HIS A 46 2.93 -12.34 16.11
C HIS A 46 2.76 -13.03 17.48
N PRO A 47 1.52 -13.34 17.90
CA PRO A 47 1.27 -13.94 19.21
C PRO A 47 1.96 -15.28 19.40
N SER A 48 2.27 -16.00 18.31
CA SER A 48 3.00 -17.27 18.35
C SER A 48 4.46 -17.14 18.76
N GLY A 49 5.01 -15.92 18.75
CA GLY A 49 6.45 -15.68 18.96
C GLY A 49 7.33 -15.99 17.75
N ASN A 50 6.78 -16.54 16.68
CA ASN A 50 7.53 -16.72 15.44
C ASN A 50 7.61 -15.40 14.68
N LEU A 51 8.82 -14.85 14.54
CA LEU A 51 9.08 -13.54 13.91
C LEU A 51 9.20 -13.61 12.40
N GLU A 52 9.19 -14.81 11.82
CA GLU A 52 9.28 -14.94 10.36
C GLU A 52 8.03 -14.33 9.69
N PRO A 53 8.23 -13.44 8.69
CA PRO A 53 7.12 -12.82 7.99
C PRO A 53 6.25 -13.86 7.30
N SER A 54 4.95 -13.75 7.49
CA SER A 54 3.99 -14.54 6.73
C SER A 54 3.91 -14.04 5.29
N LYS A 55 3.31 -14.85 4.42
CA LYS A 55 3.01 -14.44 3.05
C LYS A 55 2.15 -13.17 2.99
N TRP A 56 1.23 -13.02 3.94
CA TRP A 56 0.38 -11.84 4.03
C TRP A 56 1.13 -10.60 4.48
N ASP A 57 2.09 -10.73 5.40
CA ASP A 57 2.97 -9.63 5.81
C ASP A 57 3.78 -9.11 4.64
N THR A 58 4.31 -10.03 3.83
CA THR A 58 5.07 -9.67 2.63
C THR A 58 4.19 -8.94 1.61
N ILE A 59 2.97 -9.44 1.33
CA ILE A 59 2.03 -8.78 0.42
C ILE A 59 1.62 -7.40 0.94
N LEU A 60 1.35 -7.27 2.24
CA LEU A 60 0.99 -6.00 2.85
C LEU A 60 2.15 -5.02 2.74
N THR A 61 3.37 -5.46 3.06
CA THR A 61 4.57 -4.63 2.98
C THR A 61 4.77 -4.08 1.56
N ASP A 62 4.72 -4.95 0.54
CA ASP A 62 4.86 -4.54 -0.86
C ASP A 62 3.81 -3.51 -1.29
N ARG A 63 2.56 -3.74 -0.91
CA ARG A 63 1.47 -2.78 -1.18
C ARG A 63 1.70 -1.44 -0.49
N MET A 64 2.09 -1.47 0.77
CA MET A 64 2.29 -0.26 1.57
C MET A 64 3.48 0.55 1.07
N LEU A 65 4.57 -0.10 0.62
CA LEU A 65 5.71 0.57 0.01
C LEU A 65 5.28 1.34 -1.26
N LYS A 66 4.61 0.65 -2.18
CA LYS A 66 4.13 1.23 -3.45
C LYS A 66 3.15 2.38 -3.23
N LEU A 67 2.17 2.19 -2.36
CA LEU A 67 1.19 3.22 -2.03
C LEU A 67 1.82 4.39 -1.28
N GLY A 68 2.73 4.12 -0.36
CA GLY A 68 3.43 5.16 0.41
C GLY A 68 4.21 6.11 -0.48
N GLU A 69 4.88 5.58 -1.49
CA GLU A 69 5.58 6.39 -2.47
C GLU A 69 4.62 7.25 -3.30
N LEU A 70 3.52 6.65 -3.81
CA LEU A 70 2.52 7.36 -4.61
C LEU A 70 1.82 8.48 -3.82
N ILE A 71 1.56 8.27 -2.53
CA ILE A 71 0.86 9.23 -1.66
C ILE A 71 1.83 10.27 -1.09
N GLY A 72 3.13 10.02 -1.12
CA GLY A 72 4.14 10.88 -0.51
C GLY A 72 4.30 10.67 1.00
N ILE A 73 3.90 9.51 1.51
CA ILE A 73 4.08 9.07 2.91
C ILE A 73 4.83 7.73 2.89
N PRO A 74 6.16 7.75 2.69
CA PRO A 74 6.92 6.52 2.53
C PRO A 74 6.92 5.66 3.80
N VAL A 75 6.92 4.35 3.61
CA VAL A 75 7.11 3.37 4.69
C VAL A 75 8.60 3.22 4.93
N VAL A 76 9.05 3.62 6.12
CA VAL A 76 10.48 3.59 6.51
C VAL A 76 10.90 2.18 6.93
N ASP A 77 10.02 1.45 7.60
CA ASP A 77 10.27 0.06 8.01
C ASP A 77 8.96 -0.68 8.26
N HIS A 78 9.04 -2.00 8.27
CA HIS A 78 8.01 -2.89 8.77
C HIS A 78 8.64 -3.83 9.80
N ILE A 79 8.12 -3.80 11.02
CA ILE A 79 8.68 -4.50 12.18
C ILE A 79 7.65 -5.50 12.70
N ILE A 80 8.07 -6.75 12.84
CA ILE A 80 7.30 -7.80 13.47
C ILE A 80 7.87 -8.01 14.86
N VAL A 81 7.01 -7.92 15.87
CA VAL A 81 7.35 -8.23 17.26
C VAL A 81 6.65 -9.51 17.68
N GLY A 82 7.24 -10.30 18.54
CA GLY A 82 6.69 -11.58 18.97
C GLY A 82 6.90 -11.86 20.43
N GLY A 83 5.86 -12.42 21.05
CA GLY A 83 5.92 -13.03 22.36
C GLY A 83 6.46 -12.12 23.48
N GLU A 84 6.98 -12.78 24.52
CA GLU A 84 7.61 -12.14 25.68
C GLU A 84 9.11 -11.80 25.45
N ASN A 85 9.66 -12.30 24.35
CA ASN A 85 11.03 -12.05 23.97
C ASN A 85 11.15 -10.64 23.38
N LYS A 86 12.20 -9.92 23.75
CA LYS A 86 12.51 -8.59 23.19
C LYS A 86 13.08 -8.67 21.77
N GLU A 87 12.79 -9.72 21.06
CA GLU A 87 13.23 -9.94 19.68
C GLU A 87 12.22 -9.35 18.72
N TYR A 88 12.73 -8.89 17.58
CA TYR A 88 11.93 -8.36 16.50
C TYR A 88 12.53 -8.73 15.15
N PHE A 89 11.72 -8.68 14.12
CA PHE A 89 12.15 -8.77 12.73
C PHE A 89 11.92 -7.42 12.05
N SER A 90 12.92 -6.86 11.42
CA SER A 90 12.84 -5.63 10.63
C SER A 90 13.10 -5.93 9.17
N PHE A 91 12.18 -5.57 8.30
CA PHE A 91 12.35 -5.71 6.86
C PHE A 91 13.49 -4.83 6.34
N LYS A 92 13.67 -3.64 6.92
CA LYS A 92 14.75 -2.73 6.58
C LYS A 92 16.13 -3.30 6.94
N GLU A 93 16.29 -3.82 8.15
CA GLU A 93 17.56 -4.42 8.61
C GLU A 93 17.94 -5.65 7.80
N LYS A 94 16.96 -6.38 7.30
CA LYS A 94 17.17 -7.53 6.41
C LYS A 94 17.45 -7.14 4.96
N GLY A 95 17.41 -5.85 4.62
CA GLY A 95 17.63 -5.37 3.25
C GLY A 95 16.53 -5.78 2.27
N ILE A 96 15.32 -6.04 2.76
CA ILE A 96 14.19 -6.51 1.95
C ILE A 96 13.36 -5.33 1.41
N LEU A 97 13.48 -4.14 2.02
CA LEU A 97 12.80 -2.94 1.55
C LEU A 97 13.59 -2.33 0.37
N GLU A 98 13.25 -2.73 -0.83
CA GLU A 98 13.73 -2.08 -2.04
C GLU A 98 12.75 -0.97 -2.44
N PHE A 99 13.27 0.24 -2.55
CA PHE A 99 12.51 1.39 -3.04
C PHE A 99 12.71 1.48 -4.55
N GLU A 100 11.77 0.99 -5.31
CA GLU A 100 11.66 1.37 -6.71
C GLU A 100 11.07 2.77 -6.77
N HIS A 101 11.87 3.75 -7.17
CA HIS A 101 11.38 5.09 -7.42
C HIS A 101 10.48 5.07 -8.66
N ASN A 102 9.19 5.24 -8.47
CA ASN A 102 8.26 5.40 -9.57
C ASN A 102 8.58 6.73 -10.28
N SER A 103 8.96 6.65 -11.55
CA SER A 103 9.06 7.84 -12.38
C SER A 103 7.64 8.26 -12.79
N PHE A 104 7.25 9.47 -12.41
CA PHE A 104 5.98 10.03 -12.85
C PHE A 104 6.15 10.71 -14.21
N GLU A 105 5.13 10.59 -15.06
CA GLU A 105 5.13 11.28 -16.34
C GLU A 105 5.05 12.78 -16.14
N ILE A 106 5.98 13.51 -16.73
CA ILE A 106 6.08 14.97 -16.64
C ILE A 106 5.50 15.69 -17.86
N ASP A 107 5.24 14.96 -18.95
CA ASP A 107 4.61 15.51 -20.16
C ASP A 107 3.10 15.24 -20.13
N TYR A 108 2.31 16.28 -19.83
CA TYR A 108 0.85 16.17 -19.76
C TYR A 108 0.19 15.66 -21.05
N ARG A 109 0.86 15.82 -22.21
CA ARG A 109 0.34 15.36 -23.50
C ARG A 109 0.30 13.84 -23.59
N LYS A 110 1.23 13.14 -22.91
CA LYS A 110 1.24 11.68 -22.85
C LYS A 110 0.16 11.14 -21.93
N LEU A 111 -0.21 11.88 -20.87
CA LEU A 111 -1.30 11.48 -19.97
C LEU A 111 -2.64 11.39 -20.71
N ASP A 112 -2.90 12.33 -21.63
CA ASP A 112 -4.13 12.34 -22.42
C ASP A 112 -4.11 11.26 -23.51
N ALA A 113 -2.99 11.02 -24.17
CA ALA A 113 -2.88 10.04 -25.23
C ALA A 113 -3.21 8.61 -24.76
N GLU A 114 -2.76 8.23 -23.56
CA GLU A 114 -3.06 6.93 -22.97
C GLU A 114 -4.55 6.78 -22.61
N ARG A 115 -5.17 7.82 -22.09
CA ARG A 115 -6.62 7.82 -21.77
C ARG A 115 -7.50 7.72 -22.99
N PHE A 116 -7.16 8.42 -24.05
CA PHE A 116 -7.92 8.37 -25.34
C PHE A 116 -7.76 7.01 -26.01
N ALA A 117 -6.59 6.40 -26.00
CA ALA A 117 -6.36 5.07 -26.56
C ALA A 117 -7.18 3.98 -25.86
N VAL A 118 -7.35 4.07 -24.53
CA VAL A 118 -8.19 3.15 -23.75
C VAL A 118 -9.67 3.37 -24.08
N ALA A 119 -10.12 4.62 -24.19
CA ALA A 119 -11.51 4.95 -24.50
C ALA A 119 -11.91 4.52 -25.91
N GLU A 120 -11.04 4.66 -26.91
CA GLU A 120 -11.29 4.18 -28.28
C GLU A 120 -11.44 2.64 -28.33
N ASN A 121 -10.60 1.91 -27.62
CA ASN A 121 -10.70 0.45 -27.56
C ASN A 121 -11.98 -0.04 -26.86
N GLU A 122 -12.51 0.69 -25.87
CA GLU A 122 -13.77 0.38 -25.21
C GLU A 122 -14.99 0.68 -26.11
N ILE A 123 -14.93 1.72 -26.93
CA ILE A 123 -16.03 2.10 -27.85
C ILE A 123 -16.16 1.14 -29.00
N ASP A 124 -15.08 0.61 -29.55
CA ASP A 124 -15.09 -0.37 -30.63
C ASP A 124 -15.72 -1.72 -30.26
N HIS A 125 -15.71 -2.07 -28.97
CA HIS A 125 -16.37 -3.26 -28.45
C HIS A 125 -17.89 -3.09 -28.22
N VAL A 126 -18.40 -1.86 -28.19
CA VAL A 126 -19.82 -1.57 -27.91
C VAL A 126 -20.64 -1.39 -29.19
N VAL A 127 -20.02 -1.11 -30.34
CA VAL A 127 -20.71 -0.84 -31.59
C VAL A 127 -20.60 -2.03 -32.56
N THR A 128 -21.15 -3.18 -32.21
CA THR A 128 -21.54 -4.20 -33.19
C THR A 128 -23.01 -3.99 -33.50
N PRO A 129 -23.37 -3.62 -34.76
CA PRO A 129 -24.76 -3.48 -35.12
C PRO A 129 -25.44 -4.87 -35.15
N ARG A 130 -26.48 -5.03 -34.34
CA ARG A 130 -27.36 -6.20 -34.41
C ARG A 130 -27.91 -6.31 -35.85
N ARG A 131 -27.45 -7.32 -36.59
CA ARG A 131 -28.09 -7.71 -37.85
C ARG A 131 -29.59 -7.95 -37.61
N ARG A 132 -30.42 -7.07 -38.13
CA ARG A 132 -31.86 -7.34 -38.30
C ARG A 132 -32.01 -8.59 -39.14
N ARG A 133 -32.57 -9.65 -38.59
CA ARG A 133 -33.11 -10.75 -39.37
C ARG A 133 -34.34 -10.21 -40.08
N SER A 134 -34.26 -10.08 -41.40
CA SER A 134 -35.42 -9.91 -42.29
C SER A 134 -36.21 -11.23 -42.32
N ARG A 135 -37.49 -11.14 -42.13
CA ARG A 135 -38.44 -12.25 -42.38
C ARG A 135 -38.60 -12.48 -43.87
#